data_2c8da75ab3eb45445f93c462b13d8328
#
_entry.id   2c8da75ab3eb45445f93c462b13d8328
#
_cell.length_a   1.000
_cell.length_b   1.000
_cell.length_c   1.000
_cell.angle_alpha   90.00
_cell.angle_beta   90.00
_cell.angle_gamma   90.00
#
_symmetry.space_group_name_H-M   'P 1'
#
loop_
_entity.id
_entity.type
_entity.pdbx_description
1 polymer ?
#
loop_
_entity_poly.entity_id
_entity_poly.type
_entity_poly.pdbx_seq_one_letter_code
_entity_poly.pdbx_strand_id
1 'polypeptide(L)'
;SFGSTSADVDCGGLKYGGRVTIYPNGYFKRGNEYVFYDFARETSPKVAIGAAFSYNDGASNAVGEGHGDFRMYDKEGKLAYPDLRKFSADILLKWAGFTLLADYTNTTATKLQNLYTAASVASKLQPEEISQMLALGNGVDVQMGYITKNGWAFNTAYSYVKPEFAEVENSALRKNYAWDVGVAKYFCGNTLKLQLLGNYTHYRTVIMEPYKERSVKMNIQLLF
;
A
#
# COMPACT_ATOMS: atom_id res chain seq x y z
N SER A 1 -5.50 -4.01 -23.29
CA SER A 1 -5.38 -5.35 -23.84
C SER A 1 -4.33 -6.09 -23.05
N PHE A 2 -4.77 -6.95 -22.15
CA PHE A 2 -3.89 -7.85 -21.41
C PHE A 2 -3.71 -9.11 -22.25
N GLY A 3 -2.75 -9.06 -23.15
CA GLY A 3 -2.36 -10.21 -23.94
C GLY A 3 -1.30 -11.01 -23.20
N SER A 4 -1.70 -11.95 -22.35
CA SER A 4 -0.84 -13.07 -22.03
C SER A 4 -0.91 -14.04 -23.20
N THR A 5 0.19 -14.16 -23.95
CA THR A 5 0.31 -15.09 -25.07
C THR A 5 0.79 -16.48 -24.66
N SER A 6 0.75 -16.84 -23.39
CA SER A 6 0.97 -18.20 -22.95
C SER A 6 -0.39 -18.80 -22.57
N ALA A 7 -0.76 -19.87 -23.25
CA ALA A 7 -1.88 -20.75 -22.86
C ALA A 7 -1.54 -21.57 -21.61
N ASP A 8 -0.91 -20.94 -20.64
CA ASP A 8 -0.66 -21.54 -19.34
C ASP A 8 -1.96 -21.50 -18.57
N VAL A 9 -2.42 -22.68 -18.22
CA VAL A 9 -3.61 -22.92 -17.43
C VAL A 9 -3.56 -22.03 -16.19
N ASP A 10 -4.44 -21.04 -16.16
CA ASP A 10 -4.70 -20.28 -14.94
C ASP A 10 -5.27 -21.26 -13.89
N CYS A 11 -4.42 -21.69 -12.98
CA CYS A 11 -4.80 -22.60 -11.90
C CYS A 11 -5.34 -21.84 -10.68
N GLY A 12 -5.50 -20.50 -10.80
CA GLY A 12 -6.11 -19.66 -9.79
C GLY A 12 -7.63 -19.80 -9.79
N GLY A 13 -8.22 -19.65 -8.61
CA GLY A 13 -9.66 -19.59 -8.41
C GLY A 13 -10.19 -18.17 -8.51
N LEU A 14 -11.27 -17.91 -7.76
CA LEU A 14 -11.91 -16.60 -7.75
C LEU A 14 -11.23 -15.65 -6.75
N LYS A 15 -11.12 -14.40 -7.15
CA LYS A 15 -10.83 -13.29 -6.25
C LYS A 15 -12.14 -12.63 -5.83
N TYR A 16 -12.32 -12.41 -4.54
CA TYR A 16 -13.45 -11.65 -4.00
C TYR A 16 -13.00 -10.75 -2.86
N GLY A 17 -13.75 -9.69 -2.64
CA GLY A 17 -13.50 -8.75 -1.57
C GLY A 17 -14.64 -7.76 -1.41
N GLY A 18 -14.55 -6.98 -0.36
CA GLY A 18 -15.53 -5.95 -0.06
C GLY A 18 -14.93 -4.87 0.84
N ARG A 19 -15.58 -3.71 0.82
CA ARG A 19 -15.24 -2.57 1.66
C ARG A 19 -16.50 -1.98 2.29
N VAL A 20 -16.39 -1.57 3.55
CA VAL A 20 -17.39 -0.81 4.27
C VAL A 20 -16.76 0.49 4.73
N THR A 21 -17.47 1.61 4.60
CA THR A 21 -17.06 2.91 5.13
C THR A 21 -18.21 3.52 5.90
N ILE A 22 -17.94 4.00 7.11
CA ILE A 22 -18.91 4.66 7.97
C ILE A 22 -18.49 6.11 8.22
N TYR A 23 -19.48 6.97 8.42
CA TYR A 23 -19.35 8.41 8.65
C TYR A 23 -20.03 8.80 9.97
N PRO A 24 -19.40 8.57 11.13
CA PRO A 24 -20.05 8.73 12.44
C PRO A 24 -20.61 10.13 12.67
N ASN A 25 -19.93 11.15 12.15
CA ASN A 25 -20.28 12.55 12.33
C ASN A 25 -20.92 13.16 11.09
N GLY A 26 -21.52 12.32 10.22
CA GLY A 26 -22.09 12.73 8.94
C GLY A 26 -21.05 12.97 7.85
N TYR A 27 -21.54 13.17 6.63
CA TYR A 27 -20.69 13.33 5.44
C TYR A 27 -19.87 14.63 5.48
N PHE A 28 -18.74 14.60 4.76
CA PHE A 28 -17.94 15.80 4.49
C PHE A 28 -18.69 16.77 3.58
N LYS A 29 -18.29 18.05 3.59
CA LYS A 29 -18.74 18.99 2.59
C LYS A 29 -18.37 18.49 1.19
N ARG A 30 -19.18 18.82 0.20
CA ARG A 30 -19.11 18.30 -1.16
C ARG A 30 -17.65 18.23 -1.69
N GLY A 31 -17.20 17.04 -2.00
CA GLY A 31 -15.90 16.76 -2.60
C GLY A 31 -14.69 16.86 -1.65
N ASN A 32 -14.90 17.25 -0.39
CA ASN A 32 -13.79 17.41 0.55
C ASN A 32 -13.16 16.07 0.99
N GLU A 33 -13.89 14.97 0.87
CA GLU A 33 -13.41 13.60 1.13
C GLU A 33 -12.40 13.08 0.10
N TYR A 34 -12.37 13.64 -1.12
CA TYR A 34 -11.53 13.19 -2.22
C TYR A 34 -10.20 13.94 -2.34
N VAL A 35 -9.98 14.95 -1.49
CA VAL A 35 -8.74 15.74 -1.47
C VAL A 35 -8.05 15.59 -0.14
N PHE A 36 -6.71 15.64 -0.11
CA PHE A 36 -5.99 15.46 1.16
C PHE A 36 -6.27 16.60 2.13
N TYR A 37 -6.04 17.84 1.76
CA TYR A 37 -6.26 18.97 2.68
C TYR A 37 -7.73 19.31 2.84
N ASP A 38 -8.09 19.81 4.05
CA ASP A 38 -9.43 20.31 4.37
C ASP A 38 -9.67 21.71 3.77
N PHE A 39 -9.76 21.79 2.44
CA PHE A 39 -10.03 23.06 1.73
C PHE A 39 -11.39 23.64 2.08
N ALA A 40 -12.37 22.78 2.33
CA ALA A 40 -13.73 23.20 2.68
C ALA A 40 -13.83 23.73 4.11
N ARG A 41 -12.75 23.57 4.90
CA ARG A 41 -12.67 23.95 6.32
C ARG A 41 -13.92 23.51 7.08
N GLU A 42 -14.02 22.19 7.29
CA GLU A 42 -15.15 21.60 8.02
C GLU A 42 -15.37 22.33 9.35
N THR A 43 -16.60 22.76 9.60
CA THR A 43 -16.95 23.54 10.79
C THR A 43 -17.06 22.70 12.06
N SER A 44 -17.24 21.38 11.90
CA SER A 44 -17.20 20.37 12.95
C SER A 44 -16.28 19.22 12.52
N PRO A 45 -15.70 18.46 13.45
CA PRO A 45 -14.90 17.29 13.08
C PRO A 45 -15.73 16.32 12.22
N LYS A 46 -15.20 15.98 11.03
CA LYS A 46 -15.77 14.98 10.14
C LYS A 46 -14.83 13.79 10.09
N VAL A 47 -15.42 12.60 10.19
CA VAL A 47 -14.65 11.34 10.25
C VAL A 47 -15.25 10.36 9.27
N ALA A 48 -14.39 9.69 8.49
CA ALA A 48 -14.70 8.48 7.76
C ALA A 48 -13.82 7.35 8.30
N ILE A 49 -14.41 6.19 8.58
CA ILE A 49 -13.69 4.99 9.00
C ILE A 49 -14.02 3.90 7.99
N GLY A 50 -12.99 3.36 7.35
CA GLY A 50 -13.08 2.32 6.35
C GLY A 50 -12.43 1.01 6.82
N ALA A 51 -12.99 -0.11 6.36
CA ALA A 51 -12.36 -1.42 6.44
C ALA A 51 -12.64 -2.20 5.16
N ALA A 52 -11.62 -2.90 4.66
CA ALA A 52 -11.73 -3.73 3.48
C ALA A 52 -11.05 -5.09 3.70
N PHE A 53 -11.58 -6.09 3.03
CA PHE A 53 -11.02 -7.43 3.00
C PHE A 53 -11.04 -7.93 1.56
N SER A 54 -10.00 -8.63 1.13
CA SER A 54 -9.98 -9.39 -0.11
C SER A 54 -9.32 -10.76 0.08
N TYR A 55 -9.78 -11.71 -0.70
CA TYR A 55 -9.26 -13.07 -0.78
C TYR A 55 -9.05 -13.40 -2.25
N ASN A 56 -7.90 -13.97 -2.57
CA ASN A 56 -7.57 -14.45 -3.90
C ASN A 56 -7.14 -15.93 -3.81
N ASP A 57 -7.93 -16.84 -4.39
CA ASP A 57 -7.64 -18.27 -4.45
C ASP A 57 -6.59 -18.51 -5.55
N GLY A 58 -5.42 -19.02 -5.17
CA GLY A 58 -4.36 -19.34 -6.09
C GLY A 58 -3.61 -18.14 -6.68
N ALA A 59 -3.20 -17.19 -5.84
CA ALA A 59 -2.45 -16.00 -6.28
C ALA A 59 -1.05 -16.36 -6.81
N SER A 60 -0.72 -15.88 -8.01
CA SER A 60 0.61 -16.00 -8.63
C SER A 60 1.21 -14.66 -9.07
N ASN A 61 0.83 -13.59 -8.37
CA ASN A 61 1.37 -12.24 -8.52
C ASN A 61 1.84 -11.74 -7.15
N ALA A 62 2.94 -10.99 -7.11
CA ALA A 62 3.58 -10.56 -5.86
C ALA A 62 2.65 -9.79 -4.92
N VAL A 63 1.72 -9.00 -5.45
CA VAL A 63 0.76 -8.20 -4.66
C VAL A 63 -0.63 -8.86 -4.57
N GLY A 64 -0.79 -10.05 -5.17
CA GLY A 64 -2.03 -10.82 -5.13
C GLY A 64 -3.18 -10.26 -5.95
N GLU A 65 -2.89 -9.41 -6.92
CA GLU A 65 -3.90 -8.75 -7.76
C GLU A 65 -4.17 -9.52 -9.07
N GLY A 66 -3.33 -10.48 -9.42
CA GLY A 66 -3.43 -11.24 -10.67
C GLY A 66 -2.77 -12.60 -10.59
N HIS A 67 -2.61 -13.20 -11.76
CA HIS A 67 -2.02 -14.52 -11.96
C HIS A 67 -0.94 -14.45 -13.06
N GLY A 68 0.07 -15.35 -12.99
CA GLY A 68 1.00 -15.58 -14.10
C GLY A 68 2.40 -14.98 -13.95
N ASP A 69 2.77 -14.36 -12.84
CA ASP A 69 4.11 -13.81 -12.64
C ASP A 69 5.13 -14.87 -12.23
N PHE A 70 4.69 -15.91 -11.51
CA PHE A 70 5.54 -17.02 -11.08
C PHE A 70 4.77 -18.34 -11.07
N ARG A 71 5.52 -19.47 -10.99
CA ARG A 71 4.97 -20.81 -10.93
C ARG A 71 5.41 -21.51 -9.66
N MET A 72 4.46 -22.21 -9.02
CA MET A 72 4.69 -23.10 -7.90
C MET A 72 4.01 -24.44 -8.17
N TYR A 73 4.48 -25.47 -7.49
CA TYR A 73 4.04 -26.84 -7.73
C TYR A 73 3.71 -27.54 -6.41
N ASP A 74 2.79 -28.49 -6.45
CA ASP A 74 2.51 -29.39 -5.35
C ASP A 74 3.53 -30.56 -5.29
N LYS A 75 3.33 -31.48 -4.36
CA LYS A 75 4.16 -32.66 -4.19
C LYS A 75 4.07 -33.67 -5.35
N GLU A 76 3.04 -33.58 -6.18
CA GLU A 76 2.84 -34.36 -7.39
C GLU A 76 3.43 -33.66 -8.64
N GLY A 77 4.06 -32.49 -8.49
CA GLY A 77 4.61 -31.70 -9.58
C GLY A 77 3.55 -30.98 -10.43
N LYS A 78 2.30 -30.87 -9.96
CA LYS A 78 1.26 -30.10 -10.59
C LYS A 78 1.29 -28.66 -10.14
N LEU A 79 0.85 -27.74 -10.99
CA LEU A 79 0.73 -26.31 -10.65
C LEU A 79 -0.17 -26.14 -9.42
N ALA A 80 0.33 -25.43 -8.43
CA ALA A 80 -0.37 -25.09 -7.20
C ALA A 80 0.08 -23.73 -6.69
N TYR A 81 -0.84 -22.93 -6.19
CA TYR A 81 -0.58 -21.56 -5.76
C TYR A 81 -1.12 -21.30 -4.35
N PRO A 82 -0.51 -20.38 -3.60
CA PRO A 82 -1.05 -19.96 -2.30
C PRO A 82 -2.29 -19.11 -2.46
N ASP A 83 -3.16 -19.13 -1.45
CA ASP A 83 -4.25 -18.18 -1.35
C ASP A 83 -3.77 -16.93 -0.65
N LEU A 84 -4.09 -15.76 -1.19
CA LEU A 84 -3.74 -14.49 -0.61
C LEU A 84 -4.94 -13.86 0.12
N ARG A 85 -4.67 -13.34 1.32
CA ARG A 85 -5.63 -12.60 2.14
C ARG A 85 -5.09 -11.22 2.40
N LYS A 86 -5.91 -10.20 2.15
CA LYS A 86 -5.56 -8.82 2.42
C LYS A 86 -6.64 -8.18 3.27
N PHE A 87 -6.23 -7.58 4.36
CA PHE A 87 -7.07 -6.76 5.21
C PHE A 87 -6.53 -5.34 5.22
N SER A 88 -7.39 -4.33 5.14
CA SER A 88 -7.03 -2.94 5.35
C SER A 88 -8.06 -2.21 6.19
N ALA A 89 -7.60 -1.24 6.97
CA ALA A 89 -8.44 -0.33 7.72
C ALA A 89 -7.87 1.07 7.59
N ASP A 90 -8.75 2.07 7.51
CA ASP A 90 -8.36 3.47 7.36
C ASP A 90 -9.27 4.41 8.12
N ILE A 91 -8.74 5.57 8.46
CA ILE A 91 -9.46 6.66 9.06
C ILE A 91 -9.07 7.99 8.39
N LEU A 92 -10.05 8.77 7.99
CA LEU A 92 -9.90 10.16 7.54
C LEU A 92 -10.64 11.08 8.52
N LEU A 93 -9.91 12.04 9.09
CA LEU A 93 -10.50 13.10 9.91
C LEU A 93 -10.16 14.46 9.30
N LYS A 94 -11.17 15.34 9.23
CA LYS A 94 -11.01 16.74 8.78
C LYS A 94 -11.74 17.69 9.69
N TRP A 95 -11.07 18.80 10.02
CA TRP A 95 -11.65 19.85 10.84
C TRP A 95 -10.86 21.16 10.75
N ALA A 96 -11.52 22.26 10.46
CA ALA A 96 -10.99 23.63 10.51
C ALA A 96 -9.67 23.86 9.74
N GLY A 97 -9.45 23.10 8.68
CA GLY A 97 -8.21 23.10 7.87
C GLY A 97 -7.23 21.99 8.22
N PHE A 98 -7.42 21.27 9.32
CA PHE A 98 -6.63 20.12 9.71
C PHE A 98 -7.14 18.84 9.01
N THR A 99 -6.23 17.96 8.67
CA THR A 99 -6.48 16.62 8.12
C THR A 99 -5.60 15.60 8.80
N LEU A 100 -6.18 14.47 9.17
CA LEU A 100 -5.48 13.24 9.55
C LEU A 100 -5.99 12.12 8.64
N LEU A 101 -5.07 11.42 8.00
CA LEU A 101 -5.32 10.17 7.29
C LEU A 101 -4.41 9.11 7.89
N ALA A 102 -4.95 7.98 8.27
CA ALA A 102 -4.16 6.84 8.71
C ALA A 102 -4.68 5.57 8.07
N ASP A 103 -3.76 4.74 7.60
CA ASP A 103 -4.02 3.47 6.92
C ASP A 103 -3.23 2.35 7.58
N TYR A 104 -3.87 1.20 7.70
CA TYR A 104 -3.24 -0.07 8.06
C TYR A 104 -3.55 -1.11 7.00
N THR A 105 -2.55 -1.85 6.56
CA THR A 105 -2.73 -2.98 5.64
C THR A 105 -1.98 -4.20 6.17
N ASN A 106 -2.63 -5.35 6.15
CA ASN A 106 -2.03 -6.66 6.38
C ASN A 106 -2.27 -7.54 5.16
N THR A 107 -1.22 -8.14 4.63
CA THR A 107 -1.28 -9.13 3.55
C THR A 107 -0.60 -10.41 4.04
N THR A 108 -1.31 -11.53 4.00
CA THR A 108 -0.80 -12.84 4.39
C THR A 108 -1.24 -13.89 3.39
N ALA A 109 -0.52 -15.01 3.34
CA ALA A 109 -0.84 -16.13 2.47
C ALA A 109 -1.09 -17.41 3.27
N THR A 110 -1.97 -18.25 2.74
CA THR A 110 -2.22 -19.62 3.23
C THR A 110 -1.87 -20.64 2.16
N LYS A 111 -1.89 -21.93 2.51
CA LYS A 111 -1.47 -23.03 1.63
C LYS A 111 0.00 -22.95 1.19
N LEU A 112 0.86 -22.32 1.97
CA LEU A 112 2.32 -22.27 1.69
C LEU A 112 3.04 -23.58 1.99
N GLN A 113 2.41 -24.52 2.72
CA GLN A 113 3.00 -25.81 3.03
C GLN A 113 2.91 -26.75 1.82
N ASN A 114 4.00 -27.49 1.58
CA ASN A 114 4.10 -28.43 0.46
C ASN A 114 4.02 -27.79 -0.93
N LEU A 115 4.45 -26.55 -1.05
CA LEU A 115 4.73 -25.91 -2.32
C LEU A 115 6.22 -26.06 -2.67
N TYR A 116 6.49 -26.18 -3.96
CA TYR A 116 7.80 -26.39 -4.54
C TYR A 116 8.04 -25.38 -5.65
N THR A 117 9.30 -24.99 -5.84
CA THR A 117 9.71 -24.03 -6.88
C THR A 117 9.90 -24.67 -8.25
N ALA A 118 9.96 -26.02 -8.30
CA ALA A 118 10.13 -26.76 -9.53
C ALA A 118 9.20 -27.98 -9.60
N ALA A 119 8.74 -28.32 -10.80
CA ALA A 119 7.88 -29.50 -11.05
C ALA A 119 8.57 -30.84 -10.70
N SER A 120 9.91 -30.86 -10.65
CA SER A 120 10.68 -32.04 -10.22
C SER A 120 10.56 -32.34 -8.72
N VAL A 121 9.89 -31.47 -7.96
CA VAL A 121 9.69 -31.58 -6.50
C VAL A 121 11.03 -31.66 -5.73
N ALA A 122 12.12 -31.20 -6.34
CA ALA A 122 13.47 -31.28 -5.78
C ALA A 122 13.71 -30.20 -4.71
N SER A 123 13.03 -29.06 -4.80
CA SER A 123 13.22 -27.91 -3.90
C SER A 123 11.89 -27.45 -3.33
N LYS A 124 11.72 -27.65 -2.03
CA LYS A 124 10.56 -27.13 -1.30
C LYS A 124 10.70 -25.62 -1.10
N LEU A 125 9.58 -24.90 -1.22
CA LEU A 125 9.53 -23.47 -0.99
C LEU A 125 10.08 -23.09 0.40
N GLN A 126 11.08 -22.24 0.42
CA GLN A 126 11.71 -21.72 1.63
C GLN A 126 11.18 -20.32 1.97
N PRO A 127 11.32 -19.84 3.22
CA PRO A 127 10.89 -18.49 3.60
C PRO A 127 11.49 -17.39 2.74
N GLU A 128 12.73 -17.52 2.32
CA GLU A 128 13.43 -16.58 1.46
C GLU A 128 12.80 -16.50 0.06
N GLU A 129 12.40 -17.63 -0.49
CA GLU A 129 11.75 -17.72 -1.79
C GLU A 129 10.32 -17.14 -1.72
N ILE A 130 9.62 -17.33 -0.60
CA ILE A 130 8.33 -16.66 -0.33
C ILE A 130 8.52 -15.15 -0.38
N SER A 131 9.54 -14.63 0.30
CA SER A 131 9.83 -13.18 0.34
C SER A 131 10.16 -12.59 -1.03
N GLN A 132 10.75 -13.37 -1.94
CA GLN A 132 11.02 -12.94 -3.32
C GLN A 132 9.75 -12.89 -4.18
N MET A 133 8.83 -13.80 -3.95
CA MET A 133 7.65 -14.01 -4.79
C MET A 133 6.43 -13.21 -4.33
N LEU A 134 6.25 -13.05 -3.01
CA LEU A 134 5.05 -12.47 -2.42
C LEU A 134 5.37 -11.31 -1.47
N ALA A 135 4.63 -10.22 -1.61
CA ALA A 135 4.69 -9.06 -0.72
C ALA A 135 3.78 -9.28 0.50
N LEU A 136 4.23 -10.13 1.44
CA LEU A 136 3.49 -10.47 2.65
C LEU A 136 4.01 -9.69 3.85
N GLY A 137 3.10 -9.12 4.64
CA GLY A 137 3.45 -8.38 5.84
C GLY A 137 2.44 -7.32 6.21
N ASN A 138 2.90 -6.38 7.05
CA ASN A 138 2.10 -5.29 7.56
C ASN A 138 2.66 -3.95 7.10
N GLY A 139 1.77 -3.02 6.77
CA GLY A 139 2.07 -1.62 6.52
C GLY A 139 1.19 -0.71 7.35
N VAL A 140 1.78 0.38 7.83
CA VAL A 140 1.07 1.50 8.48
C VAL A 140 1.51 2.77 7.79
N ASP A 141 0.57 3.64 7.46
CA ASP A 141 0.82 5.00 6.99
C ASP A 141 -0.02 5.98 7.80
N VAL A 142 0.58 7.05 8.28
CA VAL A 142 -0.12 8.12 9.02
C VAL A 142 0.31 9.45 8.43
N GLN A 143 -0.65 10.20 7.92
CA GLN A 143 -0.45 11.50 7.28
C GLN A 143 -1.23 12.57 8.04
N MET A 144 -0.58 13.67 8.34
CA MET A 144 -1.21 14.85 8.92
C MET A 144 -0.98 16.05 8.00
N GLY A 145 -1.99 16.90 7.88
CA GLY A 145 -1.91 18.11 7.09
C GLY A 145 -2.70 19.26 7.72
N TYR A 146 -2.25 20.47 7.44
CA TYR A 146 -2.98 21.66 7.80
C TYR A 146 -2.91 22.67 6.65
N ILE A 147 -4.06 23.21 6.26
CA ILE A 147 -4.16 24.28 5.28
C ILE A 147 -4.69 25.56 5.91
N THR A 148 -3.95 26.65 5.72
CA THR A 148 -4.36 27.99 6.17
C THR A 148 -5.40 28.58 5.23
N LYS A 149 -6.12 29.62 5.69
CA LYS A 149 -7.03 30.40 4.85
C LYS A 149 -6.34 31.07 3.66
N ASN A 150 -5.07 31.39 3.80
CA ASN A 150 -4.28 32.04 2.76
C ASN A 150 -3.62 31.06 1.78
N GLY A 151 -3.98 29.77 1.80
CA GLY A 151 -3.50 28.75 0.87
C GLY A 151 -2.10 28.22 1.16
N TRP A 152 -1.50 28.50 2.33
CA TRP A 152 -0.32 27.74 2.78
C TRP A 152 -0.76 26.40 3.33
N ALA A 153 -0.09 25.35 2.91
CA ALA A 153 -0.37 23.99 3.36
C ALA A 153 0.92 23.33 3.85
N PHE A 154 0.81 22.63 4.96
CA PHE A 154 1.89 21.88 5.62
C PHE A 154 1.45 20.45 5.77
N ASN A 155 2.33 19.51 5.52
CA ASN A 155 2.07 18.09 5.75
C ASN A 155 3.27 17.38 6.33
N THR A 156 2.99 16.33 7.08
CA THR A 156 3.96 15.32 7.46
C THR A 156 3.33 13.95 7.31
N ALA A 157 4.14 12.96 7.00
CA ALA A 157 3.72 11.57 6.96
C ALA A 157 4.76 10.69 7.61
N TYR A 158 4.29 9.60 8.20
CA TYR A 158 5.11 8.52 8.73
C TYR A 158 4.59 7.21 8.17
N SER A 159 5.47 6.41 7.58
CA SER A 159 5.13 5.06 7.13
C SER A 159 6.08 4.04 7.75
N TYR A 160 5.54 2.85 7.99
CA TYR A 160 6.28 1.70 8.50
C TYR A 160 5.84 0.44 7.78
N VAL A 161 6.81 -0.35 7.33
CA VAL A 161 6.60 -1.62 6.64
C VAL A 161 7.37 -2.72 7.36
N LYS A 162 6.69 -3.85 7.59
CA LYS A 162 7.26 -5.05 8.21
C LYS A 162 6.89 -6.29 7.39
N PRO A 163 7.84 -6.96 6.72
CA PRO A 163 7.64 -8.24 6.07
C PRO A 163 7.20 -9.33 7.07
N GLU A 164 6.43 -10.32 6.58
CA GLU A 164 6.03 -11.50 7.34
C GLU A 164 7.15 -12.54 7.40
N PHE A 165 7.87 -12.73 6.29
CA PHE A 165 8.94 -13.70 6.17
C PHE A 165 10.33 -13.04 6.13
N ALA A 166 11.38 -13.86 6.28
CA ALA A 166 12.75 -13.40 6.22
C ALA A 166 13.05 -12.72 4.87
N GLU A 167 13.82 -11.64 4.95
CA GLU A 167 14.21 -10.86 3.77
C GLU A 167 15.45 -11.44 3.12
N VAL A 168 15.51 -11.34 1.78
CA VAL A 168 16.68 -11.62 0.95
C VAL A 168 16.89 -10.47 -0.04
N GLU A 169 17.99 -10.49 -0.80
CA GLU A 169 18.38 -9.39 -1.69
C GLU A 169 17.26 -8.94 -2.64
N ASN A 170 16.48 -9.90 -3.15
CA ASN A 170 15.39 -9.67 -4.10
C ASN A 170 14.00 -9.71 -3.45
N SER A 171 13.89 -9.51 -2.13
CA SER A 171 12.59 -9.50 -1.45
C SER A 171 11.67 -8.43 -2.02
N ALA A 172 10.42 -8.83 -2.31
CA ALA A 172 9.37 -7.95 -2.80
C ALA A 172 8.99 -6.86 -1.77
N LEU A 173 9.16 -7.16 -0.49
CA LEU A 173 8.90 -6.24 0.60
C LEU A 173 10.10 -6.17 1.53
N ARG A 174 10.53 -4.95 1.90
CA ARG A 174 11.64 -4.72 2.84
C ARG A 174 11.17 -3.96 4.06
N LYS A 175 11.71 -4.32 5.22
CA LYS A 175 11.45 -3.59 6.45
C LYS A 175 12.02 -2.19 6.36
N ASN A 176 11.16 -1.20 6.45
CA ASN A 176 11.56 0.20 6.42
C ASN A 176 10.63 1.07 7.24
N TYR A 177 11.09 2.26 7.55
CA TYR A 177 10.23 3.37 7.95
C TYR A 177 10.64 4.63 7.19
N ALA A 178 9.66 5.45 6.89
CA ALA A 178 9.89 6.71 6.20
C ALA A 178 9.18 7.86 6.90
N TRP A 179 9.79 9.03 6.77
CA TRP A 179 9.23 10.31 7.18
C TRP A 179 9.19 11.24 5.99
N ASP A 180 8.03 11.86 5.78
CA ASP A 180 7.84 12.91 4.80
C ASP A 180 7.45 14.20 5.49
N VAL A 181 8.00 15.30 5.00
CA VAL A 181 7.59 16.65 5.39
C VAL A 181 7.41 17.48 4.14
N GLY A 182 6.39 18.32 4.13
CA GLY A 182 6.09 19.12 2.96
C GLY A 182 5.49 20.48 3.30
N VAL A 183 5.79 21.43 2.44
CA VAL A 183 5.16 22.74 2.41
C VAL A 183 4.65 23.00 1.00
N ALA A 184 3.45 23.54 0.89
CA ALA A 184 2.90 23.95 -0.39
C ALA A 184 2.22 25.32 -0.30
N LYS A 185 2.20 26.02 -1.41
CA LYS A 185 1.41 27.23 -1.59
C LYS A 185 0.41 27.00 -2.72
N TYR A 186 -0.84 27.15 -2.39
CA TYR A 186 -1.93 27.16 -3.35
C TYR A 186 -2.30 28.59 -3.72
N PHE A 187 -2.38 28.86 -5.02
CA PHE A 187 -2.81 30.12 -5.59
C PHE A 187 -4.11 29.90 -6.34
N CYS A 188 -5.06 30.83 -6.22
CA CYS A 188 -6.36 30.74 -6.91
C CYS A 188 -7.09 29.39 -6.69
N GLY A 189 -7.20 28.95 -5.45
CA GLY A 189 -7.74 27.64 -5.12
C GLY A 189 -6.75 26.53 -5.49
N ASN A 190 -7.17 25.56 -6.32
CA ASN A 190 -6.32 24.45 -6.77
C ASN A 190 -5.68 24.68 -8.14
N THR A 191 -5.86 25.86 -8.77
CA THR A 191 -5.41 26.10 -10.14
C THR A 191 -3.90 26.10 -10.27
N LEU A 192 -3.20 26.69 -9.30
CA LEU A 192 -1.73 26.70 -9.27
C LEU A 192 -1.25 26.28 -7.88
N LYS A 193 -0.36 25.29 -7.83
CA LYS A 193 0.32 24.85 -6.61
C LYS A 193 1.82 24.81 -6.81
N LEU A 194 2.55 25.37 -5.86
CA LEU A 194 3.99 25.13 -5.68
C LEU A 194 4.16 24.28 -4.43
N GLN A 195 4.98 23.24 -4.50
CA GLN A 195 5.19 22.32 -3.38
C GLN A 195 6.66 21.93 -3.27
N LEU A 196 7.17 21.93 -2.05
CA LEU A 196 8.47 21.38 -1.67
C LEU A 196 8.23 20.21 -0.72
N LEU A 197 8.84 19.07 -1.01
CA LEU A 197 8.75 17.83 -0.24
C LEU A 197 10.13 17.35 0.13
N GLY A 198 10.34 17.01 1.40
CA GLY A 198 11.50 16.28 1.90
C GLY A 198 11.09 14.89 2.33
N ASN A 199 11.85 13.88 1.92
CA ASN A 199 11.66 12.49 2.32
C ASN A 199 12.94 11.98 2.98
N TYR A 200 12.74 11.16 4.02
CA TYR A 200 13.77 10.38 4.69
C TYR A 200 13.26 8.95 4.87
N THR A 201 13.95 7.98 4.25
CA THR A 201 13.63 6.55 4.40
C THR A 201 14.82 5.82 5.01
N HIS A 202 14.55 4.97 5.99
CA HIS A 202 15.53 4.11 6.61
C HIS A 202 15.13 2.65 6.43
N TYR A 203 15.94 1.92 5.68
CA TYR A 203 15.79 0.48 5.48
C TYR A 203 16.56 -0.28 6.57
N ARG A 204 15.85 -1.16 7.28
CA ARG A 204 16.37 -2.07 8.28
C ARG A 204 16.35 -3.50 7.74
N THR A 205 17.18 -3.76 6.74
CA THR A 205 17.29 -5.10 6.15
C THR A 205 18.24 -5.97 7.00
N VAL A 206 17.98 -7.28 7.00
CA VAL A 206 18.80 -8.27 7.73
C VAL A 206 20.02 -8.69 6.91
N ILE A 207 20.03 -8.40 5.60
CA ILE A 207 20.99 -8.94 4.62
C ILE A 207 22.10 -7.95 4.28
N MET A 208 21.83 -6.67 4.44
CA MET A 208 22.78 -5.57 4.18
C MET A 208 22.86 -4.65 5.40
N GLU A 209 23.92 -3.88 5.51
CA GLU A 209 23.93 -2.81 6.51
C GLU A 209 22.74 -1.88 6.33
N PRO A 210 22.09 -1.45 7.42
CA PRO A 210 20.97 -0.51 7.34
C PRO A 210 21.38 0.74 6.56
N TYR A 211 20.63 1.08 5.52
CA TYR A 211 20.93 2.24 4.70
C TYR A 211 19.80 3.27 4.75
N LYS A 212 20.13 4.49 4.41
CA LYS A 212 19.26 5.65 4.50
C LYS A 212 19.18 6.36 3.16
N GLU A 213 17.96 6.66 2.74
CA GLU A 213 17.71 7.48 1.57
C GLU A 213 17.14 8.84 1.98
N ARG A 214 17.57 9.88 1.31
CA ARG A 214 17.04 11.23 1.50
C ARG A 214 16.79 11.85 0.14
N SER A 215 15.64 12.48 0.00
CA SER A 215 15.31 13.20 -1.23
C SER A 215 14.58 14.50 -0.93
N VAL A 216 14.78 15.47 -1.81
CA VAL A 216 14.02 16.72 -1.83
C VAL A 216 13.42 16.86 -3.22
N LYS A 217 12.10 17.11 -3.29
CA LYS A 217 11.35 17.24 -4.54
C LYS A 217 10.63 18.58 -4.56
N MET A 218 10.69 19.28 -5.69
CA MET A 218 9.88 20.45 -5.96
C MET A 218 8.87 20.12 -7.06
N ASN A 219 7.60 20.43 -6.81
CA ASN A 219 6.51 20.20 -7.76
C ASN A 219 5.81 21.52 -8.07
N ILE A 220 5.50 21.73 -9.34
CA ILE A 220 4.64 22.81 -9.83
C ILE A 220 3.46 22.14 -10.51
N GLN A 221 2.25 22.49 -10.13
CA GLN A 221 1.03 21.95 -10.72
C GLN A 221 0.17 23.09 -11.22
N LEU A 222 -0.26 22.99 -12.47
CA LEU A 222 -1.21 23.87 -13.13
C LEU A 222 -2.42 23.04 -13.54
N LEU A 223 -3.62 23.52 -13.25
CA LEU A 223 -4.90 22.96 -13.69
C LEU A 223 -5.59 24.00 -14.61
N PHE A 224 -5.93 23.59 -15.83
CA PHE A 224 -6.59 24.40 -16.84
C PHE A 224 -8.07 24.04 -16.94
#